data_48e327e36b4f2c0deeec81962b66a5be
#
_entry.id   48e327e36b4f2c0deeec81962b66a5be
#
_cell.length_a   1.000
_cell.length_b   1.000
_cell.length_c   1.000
_cell.angle_alpha   90.00
_cell.angle_beta   90.00
_cell.angle_gamma   90.00
#
_symmetry.space_group_name_H-M   'P 1'
#
loop_
_entity.id
_entity.type
_entity.pdbx_description
1 polymer ?
#
loop_
_entity_poly.entity_id
_entity_poly.type
_entity_poly.pdbx_seq_one_letter_code
_entity_poly.pdbx_strand_id
1 'polypeptide(L)'
;MPTTPESEIENPAEQSMAQIPQGFSFDEATHSYLLDGRPLTGVTTILSVIAKPALIQWSANLAAAEAFKTGTVEGLKAAIEAYDKIDTEAARELDKAFPAWKAARTTHTKRKTAAADIGTKAHKWIEEYVKASIFNNHYAIRVAEANDFRAAHGLELLPTAIFEYPKAEKDIKPLTDKFVSWATSNNIIFLESEKRIYSRANWYAGTLDLVFLKDGKKHVGDIKTSSGIYGREYFFQMAGYQICLEEMGEKDFVANTIIRCGKDGSFEVKDSFDLESDKAGFLAALSLYRELNKE
;
A
#
# COMPACT_ATOMS: atom_id res chain seq x y z
N MET A 1 -41.38 20.47 25.13
CA MET A 1 -40.67 19.87 23.98
C MET A 1 -39.19 20.07 24.21
N PRO A 2 -38.35 19.04 24.42
CA PRO A 2 -36.94 19.22 24.47
C PRO A 2 -36.42 19.29 23.03
N THR A 3 -35.75 20.39 22.76
CA THR A 3 -35.02 20.63 21.49
C THR A 3 -33.87 19.64 21.41
N THR A 4 -33.88 18.84 20.35
CA THR A 4 -32.77 17.96 19.95
C THR A 4 -31.52 18.81 19.71
N PRO A 5 -30.37 18.50 20.27
CA PRO A 5 -29.13 19.19 19.90
C PRO A 5 -28.67 18.66 18.53
N GLU A 6 -29.01 19.38 17.47
CA GLU A 6 -28.46 19.19 16.11
C GLU A 6 -27.04 19.74 15.93
N SER A 7 -26.45 20.30 16.97
CA SER A 7 -25.12 20.91 16.89
C SER A 7 -24.11 20.08 17.67
N GLU A 8 -23.30 19.36 16.96
CA GLU A 8 -22.04 18.68 17.29
C GLU A 8 -21.99 17.21 16.89
N ILE A 9 -22.33 16.92 15.63
CA ILE A 9 -21.72 15.76 14.98
C ILE A 9 -20.37 16.27 14.46
N GLU A 10 -19.39 16.39 15.32
CA GLU A 10 -18.01 16.55 14.90
C GLU A 10 -17.67 15.45 13.90
N ASN A 11 -17.12 15.85 12.78
CA ASN A 11 -16.74 14.97 11.69
C ASN A 11 -15.79 13.90 12.25
N PRO A 12 -16.16 12.61 12.30
CA PRO A 12 -15.30 11.57 12.86
C PRO A 12 -14.04 11.31 12.04
N ALA A 13 -13.95 11.86 10.82
CA ALA A 13 -12.69 11.95 10.09
C ALA A 13 -11.65 12.80 10.86
N GLU A 14 -12.08 13.72 11.72
CA GLU A 14 -11.19 14.49 12.60
C GLU A 14 -10.85 13.73 13.89
N GLN A 15 -11.70 12.81 14.35
CA GLN A 15 -11.41 11.96 15.52
C GLN A 15 -10.66 10.67 15.15
N SER A 16 -10.74 10.20 13.91
CA SER A 16 -9.89 9.14 13.33
C SER A 16 -8.52 9.66 12.85
N MET A 17 -8.26 10.95 12.92
CA MET A 17 -6.90 11.44 13.03
C MET A 17 -6.37 10.94 14.38
N ALA A 18 -5.91 9.67 14.43
CA ALA A 18 -5.09 9.15 15.50
C ALA A 18 -4.17 10.28 15.90
N GLN A 19 -4.25 10.73 17.15
CA GLN A 19 -3.49 11.88 17.64
C GLN A 19 -2.07 11.73 17.12
N ILE A 20 -1.69 12.61 16.15
CA ILE A 20 -0.32 12.59 15.62
C ILE A 20 0.54 12.81 16.86
N PRO A 21 1.37 11.83 17.26
CA PRO A 21 2.13 11.96 18.49
C PRO A 21 2.94 13.23 18.45
N GLN A 22 3.02 13.92 19.57
CA GLN A 22 3.71 15.18 19.68
C GLN A 22 5.12 15.06 19.09
N GLY A 23 5.44 15.89 18.08
CA GLY A 23 6.73 15.87 17.39
C GLY A 23 6.82 14.97 16.14
N PHE A 24 5.81 14.16 15.80
CA PHE A 24 5.80 13.40 14.55
C PHE A 24 5.05 14.16 13.45
N SER A 25 5.62 14.22 12.25
CA SER A 25 5.01 14.84 11.08
C SER A 25 5.33 14.08 9.79
N PHE A 26 4.48 14.26 8.80
CA PHE A 26 4.63 13.68 7.47
C PHE A 26 4.37 14.76 6.42
N ASP A 27 5.29 14.90 5.48
CA ASP A 27 5.16 15.77 4.32
C ASP A 27 4.70 14.94 3.11
N GLU A 28 3.49 15.19 2.65
CA GLU A 28 2.91 14.48 1.51
C GLU A 28 3.60 14.78 0.18
N ALA A 29 4.14 15.98 0.00
CA ALA A 29 4.78 16.39 -1.25
C ALA A 29 6.12 15.69 -1.46
N THR A 30 6.89 15.52 -0.38
CA THR A 30 8.21 14.86 -0.40
C THR A 30 8.18 13.42 0.08
N HIS A 31 7.04 12.97 0.60
CA HIS A 31 6.86 11.64 1.20
C HIS A 31 7.84 11.38 2.35
N SER A 32 8.10 12.42 3.17
CA SER A 32 9.12 12.42 4.21
C SER A 32 8.51 12.40 5.60
N TYR A 33 9.09 11.60 6.49
CA TYR A 33 8.68 11.50 7.90
C TYR A 33 9.70 12.25 8.77
N LEU A 34 9.21 13.02 9.73
CA LEU A 34 10.03 13.68 10.74
C LEU A 34 9.55 13.31 12.14
N LEU A 35 10.49 13.13 13.05
CA LEU A 35 10.22 12.97 14.48
C LEU A 35 11.12 13.93 15.26
N ASP A 36 10.52 14.82 16.05
CA ASP A 36 11.21 15.88 16.79
C ASP A 36 12.13 16.73 15.87
N GLY A 37 11.63 17.04 14.63
CA GLY A 37 12.34 17.79 13.61
C GLY A 37 13.47 17.03 12.89
N ARG A 38 13.69 15.76 13.19
CA ARG A 38 14.73 14.91 12.58
C ARG A 38 14.11 13.91 11.61
N PRO A 39 14.74 13.65 10.44
CA PRO A 39 14.21 12.73 9.44
C PRO A 39 14.21 11.28 9.94
N LEU A 40 13.16 10.55 9.55
CA LEU A 40 13.04 9.10 9.73
C LEU A 40 13.12 8.41 8.37
N THR A 41 13.77 7.26 8.33
CA THR A 41 13.82 6.43 7.12
C THR A 41 12.49 5.68 6.94
N GLY A 42 11.94 5.64 5.72
CA GLY A 42 10.73 4.88 5.44
C GLY A 42 10.97 3.36 5.42
N VAL A 43 10.00 2.56 5.87
CA VAL A 43 10.04 1.08 5.85
C VAL A 43 10.38 0.56 4.45
N THR A 44 9.75 1.09 3.40
CA THR A 44 10.00 0.68 2.01
C THR A 44 11.40 1.02 1.53
N THR A 45 11.97 2.14 2.01
CA THR A 45 13.36 2.54 1.74
C THR A 45 14.34 1.57 2.39
N ILE A 46 14.09 1.17 3.64
CA ILE A 46 14.89 0.15 4.34
C ILE A 46 14.92 -1.15 3.54
N LEU A 47 13.76 -1.61 3.08
CA LEU A 47 13.64 -2.87 2.34
C LEU A 47 14.19 -2.81 0.90
N SER A 48 14.64 -1.64 0.43
CA SER A 48 15.30 -1.50 -0.87
C SER A 48 16.63 -2.27 -0.98
N VAL A 49 17.23 -2.63 0.16
CA VAL A 49 18.45 -3.48 0.21
C VAL A 49 18.18 -4.91 -0.24
N ILE A 50 16.93 -5.35 -0.25
CA ILE A 50 16.57 -6.70 -0.68
C ILE A 50 16.56 -6.76 -2.21
N ALA A 51 17.42 -7.58 -2.78
CA ALA A 51 17.47 -7.80 -4.22
C ALA A 51 16.16 -8.40 -4.76
N LYS A 52 15.75 -7.94 -5.93
CA LYS A 52 14.56 -8.44 -6.65
C LYS A 52 14.93 -9.02 -8.01
N PRO A 53 15.56 -10.21 -8.07
CA PRO A 53 16.08 -10.80 -9.32
C PRO A 53 14.99 -10.96 -10.40
N ALA A 54 13.76 -11.29 -10.00
CA ALA A 54 12.63 -11.42 -10.93
C ALA A 54 12.33 -10.13 -11.71
N LEU A 55 12.53 -8.94 -11.11
CA LEU A 55 12.34 -7.66 -11.81
C LEU A 55 13.44 -7.40 -12.83
N ILE A 56 14.67 -7.82 -12.56
CA ILE A 56 15.80 -7.71 -13.48
C ILE A 56 15.51 -8.56 -14.72
N GLN A 57 15.18 -9.83 -14.51
CA GLN A 57 14.85 -10.76 -15.60
C GLN A 57 13.62 -10.30 -16.41
N TRP A 58 12.58 -9.82 -15.73
CA TRP A 58 11.40 -9.27 -16.38
C TRP A 58 11.73 -8.05 -17.26
N SER A 59 12.52 -7.10 -16.76
CA SER A 59 12.90 -5.91 -17.52
C SER A 59 13.77 -6.25 -18.73
N ALA A 60 14.69 -7.20 -18.59
CA ALA A 60 15.54 -7.68 -19.69
C ALA A 60 14.70 -8.38 -20.77
N ASN A 61 13.79 -9.29 -20.39
CA ASN A 61 12.91 -9.97 -21.33
C ASN A 61 11.98 -8.98 -22.08
N LEU A 62 11.51 -7.96 -21.37
CA LEU A 62 10.65 -6.94 -21.95
C LEU A 62 11.39 -6.08 -22.99
N ALA A 63 12.63 -5.66 -22.64
CA ALA A 63 13.48 -4.90 -23.55
C ALA A 63 13.83 -5.73 -24.81
N ALA A 64 14.16 -7.01 -24.63
CA ALA A 64 14.44 -7.91 -25.73
C ALA A 64 13.21 -8.07 -26.65
N ALA A 65 12.03 -8.35 -26.08
CA ALA A 65 10.80 -8.49 -26.85
C ALA A 65 10.46 -7.23 -27.67
N GLU A 66 10.64 -6.04 -27.11
CA GLU A 66 10.40 -4.78 -27.80
C GLU A 66 11.44 -4.54 -28.90
N ALA A 67 12.72 -4.86 -28.66
CA ALA A 67 13.77 -4.77 -29.66
C ALA A 67 13.51 -5.68 -30.88
N PHE A 68 13.05 -6.92 -30.65
CA PHE A 68 12.66 -7.84 -31.72
C PHE A 68 11.41 -7.37 -32.49
N LYS A 69 10.49 -6.68 -31.83
CA LYS A 69 9.25 -6.21 -32.45
C LYS A 69 9.46 -5.00 -33.35
N THR A 70 10.33 -4.08 -32.95
CA THR A 70 10.45 -2.74 -33.56
C THR A 70 11.85 -2.41 -34.09
N GLY A 71 12.85 -3.24 -33.78
CA GLY A 71 14.24 -3.02 -34.15
C GLY A 71 14.54 -3.31 -35.63
N THR A 72 15.50 -2.58 -36.19
CA THR A 72 16.11 -2.90 -37.47
C THR A 72 17.45 -3.62 -37.28
N VAL A 73 17.92 -4.33 -38.30
CA VAL A 73 19.22 -5.04 -38.27
C VAL A 73 20.35 -4.07 -38.03
N GLU A 74 20.32 -2.89 -38.68
CA GLU A 74 21.30 -1.82 -38.50
C GLU A 74 21.28 -1.27 -37.08
N GLY A 75 20.10 -1.06 -36.49
CA GLY A 75 19.96 -0.59 -35.14
C GLY A 75 20.48 -1.60 -34.10
N LEU A 76 20.26 -2.90 -34.32
CA LEU A 76 20.79 -3.96 -33.45
C LEU A 76 22.32 -4.05 -33.54
N LYS A 77 22.92 -3.94 -34.75
CA LYS A 77 24.37 -3.90 -34.93
C LYS A 77 25.00 -2.70 -34.19
N ALA A 78 24.45 -1.49 -34.42
CA ALA A 78 24.91 -0.28 -33.75
C ALA A 78 24.81 -0.38 -32.23
N ALA A 79 23.75 -1.02 -31.69
CA ALA A 79 23.57 -1.27 -30.27
C ALA A 79 24.63 -2.23 -29.70
N ILE A 80 24.99 -3.28 -30.44
CA ILE A 80 26.03 -4.25 -30.05
C ILE A 80 27.41 -3.55 -30.04
N GLU A 81 27.72 -2.76 -31.04
CA GLU A 81 28.99 -2.01 -31.13
C GLU A 81 29.13 -0.97 -30.00
N ALA A 82 28.02 -0.34 -29.60
CA ALA A 82 28.00 0.64 -28.51
C ALA A 82 27.99 0.01 -27.12
N TYR A 83 27.58 -1.27 -27.00
CA TYR A 83 27.49 -1.98 -25.72
C TYR A 83 28.83 -2.09 -24.99
N ASP A 84 29.92 -2.30 -25.73
CA ASP A 84 31.26 -2.40 -25.16
C ASP A 84 31.80 -1.05 -24.66
N LYS A 85 31.16 0.06 -24.98
CA LYS A 85 31.65 1.40 -24.64
C LYS A 85 30.90 2.08 -23.52
N ILE A 86 29.88 1.45 -22.91
CA ILE A 86 28.98 1.94 -21.85
C ILE A 86 29.16 3.44 -21.52
N ASP A 87 28.88 4.27 -22.51
CA ASP A 87 29.04 5.72 -22.43
C ASP A 87 27.65 6.35 -22.54
N THR A 88 27.33 7.26 -21.60
CA THR A 88 26.04 7.97 -21.58
C THR A 88 25.82 8.80 -22.86
N GLU A 89 26.89 9.27 -23.51
CA GLU A 89 26.82 10.04 -24.76
C GLU A 89 26.53 9.13 -25.96
N ALA A 90 27.21 7.99 -26.06
CA ALA A 90 26.92 6.97 -27.07
C ALA A 90 25.47 6.45 -26.96
N ALA A 91 24.95 6.26 -25.75
CA ALA A 91 23.56 5.88 -25.54
C ALA A 91 22.56 6.95 -25.99
N ARG A 92 22.87 8.23 -25.82
CA ARG A 92 22.04 9.36 -26.32
C ARG A 92 22.03 9.45 -27.83
N GLU A 93 23.16 9.24 -28.47
CA GLU A 93 23.25 9.24 -29.94
C GLU A 93 22.51 8.05 -30.55
N LEU A 94 22.60 6.84 -29.92
CA LEU A 94 21.79 5.69 -30.31
C LEU A 94 20.28 5.96 -30.13
N ASP A 95 19.86 6.64 -29.06
CA ASP A 95 18.46 7.01 -28.83
C ASP A 95 17.92 7.95 -29.95
N LYS A 96 18.77 8.82 -30.50
CA LYS A 96 18.42 9.72 -31.62
C LYS A 96 18.37 8.98 -32.93
N ALA A 97 19.41 8.19 -33.21
CA ALA A 97 19.58 7.50 -34.50
C ALA A 97 18.60 6.32 -34.66
N PHE A 98 18.28 5.63 -33.57
CA PHE A 98 17.45 4.43 -33.58
C PHE A 98 16.31 4.53 -32.57
N PRO A 99 15.15 5.10 -32.94
CA PRO A 99 13.98 5.20 -32.02
C PRO A 99 13.52 3.85 -31.42
N ALA A 100 13.69 2.75 -32.17
CA ALA A 100 13.39 1.41 -31.68
C ALA A 100 14.28 0.98 -30.49
N TRP A 101 15.56 1.38 -30.52
CA TRP A 101 16.50 1.17 -29.41
C TRP A 101 16.02 1.91 -28.14
N LYS A 102 15.68 3.20 -28.28
CA LYS A 102 15.12 3.99 -27.18
C LYS A 102 13.83 3.38 -26.64
N ALA A 103 12.92 2.94 -27.53
CA ALA A 103 11.68 2.27 -27.14
C ALA A 103 11.97 1.01 -26.34
N ALA A 104 12.84 0.13 -26.81
CA ALA A 104 13.22 -1.10 -26.12
C ALA A 104 13.79 -0.82 -24.72
N ARG A 105 14.74 0.10 -24.63
CA ARG A 105 15.41 0.47 -23.37
C ARG A 105 14.46 1.08 -22.34
N THR A 106 13.42 1.80 -22.76
CA THR A 106 12.47 2.50 -21.87
C THR A 106 11.15 1.74 -21.65
N THR A 107 10.93 0.61 -22.32
CA THR A 107 9.66 -0.11 -22.28
C THR A 107 9.28 -0.56 -20.86
N HIS A 108 10.25 -1.04 -20.07
CA HIS A 108 10.00 -1.45 -18.69
C HIS A 108 9.55 -0.26 -17.83
N THR A 109 10.17 0.93 -18.01
CA THR A 109 9.79 2.14 -17.28
C THR A 109 8.37 2.58 -17.63
N LYS A 110 8.03 2.62 -18.93
CA LYS A 110 6.68 2.99 -19.39
C LYS A 110 5.61 2.05 -18.83
N ARG A 111 5.86 0.73 -18.86
CA ARG A 111 4.94 -0.26 -18.30
C ARG A 111 4.84 -0.14 -16.80
N LYS A 112 5.96 0.11 -16.10
CA LYS A 112 5.97 0.34 -14.64
C LYS A 112 5.13 1.57 -14.28
N THR A 113 5.28 2.70 -15.00
CA THR A 113 4.51 3.92 -14.75
C THR A 113 3.01 3.70 -14.97
N ALA A 114 2.62 3.16 -16.14
CA ALA A 114 1.21 2.86 -16.41
C ALA A 114 0.61 1.87 -15.39
N ALA A 115 1.43 0.93 -14.92
CA ALA A 115 1.02 0.01 -13.87
C ALA A 115 0.89 0.73 -12.51
N ALA A 116 1.73 1.69 -12.20
CA ALA A 116 1.64 2.49 -10.98
C ALA A 116 0.35 3.31 -10.93
N ASP A 117 -0.07 3.92 -12.04
CA ASP A 117 -1.30 4.74 -12.10
C ASP A 117 -2.55 3.95 -11.70
N ILE A 118 -2.75 2.75 -12.27
CA ILE A 118 -3.87 1.86 -11.89
C ILE A 118 -3.73 1.44 -10.43
N GLY A 119 -2.50 1.14 -9.98
CA GLY A 119 -2.22 0.79 -8.59
C GLY A 119 -2.61 1.91 -7.64
N THR A 120 -2.18 3.13 -7.90
CA THR A 120 -2.47 4.32 -7.08
C THR A 120 -3.97 4.58 -7.02
N LYS A 121 -4.69 4.51 -8.15
CA LYS A 121 -6.15 4.67 -8.17
C LYS A 121 -6.85 3.58 -7.34
N ALA A 122 -6.42 2.33 -7.47
CA ALA A 122 -7.00 1.23 -6.72
C ALA A 122 -6.75 1.36 -5.21
N HIS A 123 -5.52 1.71 -4.79
CA HIS A 123 -5.20 1.97 -3.38
C HIS A 123 -6.06 3.11 -2.82
N LYS A 124 -6.14 4.25 -3.52
CA LYS A 124 -6.96 5.38 -3.09
C LYS A 124 -8.44 4.99 -2.95
N TRP A 125 -8.98 4.25 -3.91
CA TRP A 125 -10.37 3.79 -3.84
C TRP A 125 -10.58 2.85 -2.64
N ILE A 126 -9.66 1.91 -2.42
CA ILE A 126 -9.74 0.97 -1.28
C ILE A 126 -9.63 1.73 0.05
N GLU A 127 -8.74 2.70 0.14
CA GLU A 127 -8.62 3.60 1.30
C GLU A 127 -9.96 4.28 1.62
N GLU A 128 -10.61 4.90 0.63
CA GLU A 128 -11.91 5.56 0.79
C GLU A 128 -12.99 4.56 1.20
N TYR A 129 -13.01 3.37 0.59
CA TYR A 129 -13.94 2.29 0.96
C TYR A 129 -13.74 1.83 2.40
N VAL A 130 -12.50 1.63 2.82
CA VAL A 130 -12.16 1.18 4.18
C VAL A 130 -12.53 2.25 5.20
N LYS A 131 -12.22 3.52 4.94
CA LYS A 131 -12.61 4.64 5.81
C LYS A 131 -14.12 4.74 5.96
N ALA A 132 -14.87 4.62 4.87
CA ALA A 132 -16.34 4.59 4.91
C ALA A 132 -16.85 3.37 5.73
N SER A 133 -16.22 2.20 5.58
CA SER A 133 -16.56 1.00 6.35
C SER A 133 -16.32 1.17 7.85
N ILE A 134 -15.15 1.71 8.24
CA ILE A 134 -14.82 1.99 9.65
C ILE A 134 -15.86 2.94 10.23
N PHE A 135 -16.16 4.01 9.52
CA PHE A 135 -17.13 4.99 9.99
C PHE A 135 -18.54 4.40 10.13
N ASN A 136 -19.04 3.69 9.12
CA ASN A 136 -20.35 3.07 9.14
C ASN A 136 -20.47 2.05 10.28
N ASN A 137 -19.42 1.27 10.55
CA ASN A 137 -19.39 0.34 11.68
C ASN A 137 -19.50 1.07 13.02
N HIS A 138 -18.73 2.13 13.23
CA HIS A 138 -18.80 2.93 14.46
C HIS A 138 -20.16 3.60 14.61
N TYR A 139 -20.72 4.12 13.53
CA TYR A 139 -22.05 4.74 13.54
C TYR A 139 -23.15 3.71 13.86
N ALA A 140 -23.12 2.53 13.24
CA ALA A 140 -24.06 1.45 13.51
C ALA A 140 -24.07 1.04 15.00
N ILE A 141 -22.88 0.91 15.62
CA ILE A 141 -22.74 0.62 17.04
C ILE A 141 -23.37 1.73 17.88
N ARG A 142 -23.11 2.99 17.58
CA ARG A 142 -23.64 4.14 18.33
C ARG A 142 -25.15 4.29 18.26
N VAL A 143 -25.78 3.89 17.13
CA VAL A 143 -27.24 3.99 16.98
C VAL A 143 -27.98 2.71 17.36
N ALA A 144 -27.28 1.64 17.71
CA ALA A 144 -27.89 0.34 18.04
C ALA A 144 -28.91 0.48 19.17
N GLU A 145 -28.51 1.04 20.33
CA GLU A 145 -29.39 1.25 21.47
C GLU A 145 -30.57 2.16 21.15
N ALA A 146 -30.33 3.23 20.39
CA ALA A 146 -31.40 4.12 19.94
C ALA A 146 -32.39 3.39 19.01
N ASN A 147 -31.90 2.50 18.15
CA ASN A 147 -32.74 1.69 17.26
C ASN A 147 -33.53 0.63 18.04
N ASP A 148 -32.97 0.03 19.06
CA ASP A 148 -33.69 -0.89 19.96
C ASP A 148 -34.84 -0.16 20.65
N PHE A 149 -34.60 1.02 21.19
CA PHE A 149 -35.65 1.87 21.77
C PHE A 149 -36.72 2.24 20.75
N ARG A 150 -36.31 2.68 19.53
CA ARG A 150 -37.23 3.08 18.46
C ARG A 150 -38.09 1.92 17.98
N ALA A 151 -37.50 0.72 17.82
CA ALA A 151 -38.21 -0.50 17.47
C ALA A 151 -39.27 -0.85 18.51
N ALA A 152 -38.95 -0.79 19.82
CA ALA A 152 -39.87 -1.07 20.91
C ALA A 152 -41.05 -0.11 20.96
N HIS A 153 -40.92 1.10 20.38
CA HIS A 153 -41.99 2.12 20.37
C HIS A 153 -42.62 2.32 18.99
N GLY A 154 -42.35 1.44 18.02
CA GLY A 154 -42.90 1.52 16.67
C GLY A 154 -42.48 2.75 15.86
N LEU A 155 -41.31 3.32 16.19
CA LEU A 155 -40.74 4.47 15.48
C LEU A 155 -39.86 4.00 14.32
N GLU A 156 -39.73 4.85 13.29
CA GLU A 156 -38.83 4.60 12.18
C GLU A 156 -37.38 4.48 12.68
N LEU A 157 -36.65 3.45 12.21
CA LEU A 157 -35.27 3.22 12.62
C LEU A 157 -34.34 4.25 11.99
N LEU A 158 -33.29 4.63 12.72
CA LEU A 158 -32.17 5.40 12.17
C LEU A 158 -31.38 4.54 11.18
N PRO A 159 -30.84 5.09 10.13
CA PRO A 159 -29.98 4.36 9.22
C PRO A 159 -28.75 3.85 9.96
N THR A 160 -28.23 2.69 9.57
CA THR A 160 -27.01 2.10 10.15
C THR A 160 -25.75 2.41 9.33
N ALA A 161 -25.90 3.02 8.16
CA ALA A 161 -24.82 3.48 7.31
C ALA A 161 -25.19 4.85 6.74
N ILE A 162 -24.36 5.83 6.94
CA ILE A 162 -24.58 7.22 6.47
C ILE A 162 -23.48 7.68 5.51
N PHE A 163 -22.35 6.98 5.45
CA PHE A 163 -21.30 7.25 4.47
C PHE A 163 -21.50 6.39 3.23
N GLU A 164 -21.56 7.04 2.08
CA GLU A 164 -21.61 6.36 0.80
C GLU A 164 -20.23 5.76 0.47
N TYR A 165 -20.27 4.53 -0.08
CA TYR A 165 -19.05 3.91 -0.61
C TYR A 165 -18.64 4.55 -1.95
N PRO A 166 -17.33 4.70 -2.20
CA PRO A 166 -16.86 5.31 -3.43
C PRO A 166 -17.26 4.47 -4.65
N LYS A 167 -17.57 5.16 -5.76
CA LYS A 167 -17.86 4.50 -7.05
C LYS A 167 -16.54 4.18 -7.75
N ALA A 168 -16.32 2.92 -8.11
CA ALA A 168 -15.13 2.51 -8.82
C ALA A 168 -15.16 2.93 -10.30
N GLU A 169 -14.07 3.52 -10.79
CA GLU A 169 -13.85 3.74 -12.21
C GLU A 169 -13.72 2.39 -12.95
N LYS A 170 -14.03 2.39 -14.25
CA LYS A 170 -14.10 1.17 -15.06
C LYS A 170 -12.78 0.37 -15.07
N ASP A 171 -11.65 1.06 -15.06
CA ASP A 171 -10.30 0.48 -15.14
C ASP A 171 -9.85 -0.20 -13.84
N ILE A 172 -10.38 0.21 -12.69
CA ILE A 172 -10.08 -0.39 -11.39
C ILE A 172 -11.19 -1.30 -10.86
N LYS A 173 -12.38 -1.24 -11.46
CA LYS A 173 -13.57 -1.98 -10.97
C LYS A 173 -13.33 -3.48 -10.76
N PRO A 174 -12.63 -4.22 -11.65
CA PRO A 174 -12.37 -5.66 -11.43
C PRO A 174 -11.55 -5.94 -10.16
N LEU A 175 -10.63 -5.03 -9.80
CA LEU A 175 -9.79 -5.15 -8.61
C LEU A 175 -10.61 -4.88 -7.36
N THR A 176 -11.36 -3.77 -7.38
CA THR A 176 -12.14 -3.29 -6.22
C THR A 176 -13.31 -4.22 -5.90
N ASP A 177 -14.00 -4.76 -6.91
CA ASP A 177 -15.06 -5.76 -6.71
C ASP A 177 -14.54 -7.01 -6.00
N LYS A 178 -13.33 -7.47 -6.32
CA LYS A 178 -12.69 -8.62 -5.66
C LYS A 178 -12.33 -8.32 -4.21
N PHE A 179 -11.81 -7.12 -3.94
CA PHE A 179 -11.52 -6.67 -2.58
C PHE A 179 -12.80 -6.63 -1.73
N VAL A 180 -13.87 -6.00 -2.23
CA VAL A 180 -15.16 -5.93 -1.53
C VAL A 180 -15.75 -7.32 -1.29
N SER A 181 -15.74 -8.18 -2.33
CA SER A 181 -16.21 -9.56 -2.21
C SER A 181 -15.46 -10.34 -1.13
N TRP A 182 -14.13 -10.21 -1.07
CA TRP A 182 -13.31 -10.82 -0.04
C TRP A 182 -13.65 -10.28 1.34
N ALA A 183 -13.73 -8.97 1.49
CA ALA A 183 -14.02 -8.33 2.78
C ALA A 183 -15.39 -8.77 3.31
N THR A 184 -16.42 -8.78 2.45
CA THR A 184 -17.77 -9.19 2.82
C THR A 184 -17.85 -10.68 3.14
N SER A 185 -17.28 -11.55 2.29
CA SER A 185 -17.36 -13.01 2.46
C SER A 185 -16.59 -13.52 3.68
N ASN A 186 -15.61 -12.77 4.17
CA ASN A 186 -14.83 -13.11 5.37
C ASN A 186 -15.22 -12.29 6.59
N ASN A 187 -16.31 -11.51 6.54
CA ASN A 187 -16.78 -10.64 7.62
C ASN A 187 -15.63 -9.77 8.19
N ILE A 188 -14.85 -9.16 7.29
CA ILE A 188 -13.71 -8.33 7.69
C ILE A 188 -14.21 -7.07 8.38
N ILE A 189 -13.67 -6.78 9.56
CA ILE A 189 -13.91 -5.53 10.29
C ILE A 189 -12.63 -4.70 10.21
N PHE A 190 -12.66 -3.63 9.45
CA PHE A 190 -11.53 -2.71 9.33
C PHE A 190 -11.41 -1.86 10.60
N LEU A 191 -10.18 -1.68 11.09
CA LEU A 191 -9.85 -0.90 12.27
C LEU A 191 -9.09 0.37 11.94
N GLU A 192 -8.13 0.28 10.99
CA GLU A 192 -7.28 1.40 10.58
C GLU A 192 -7.05 1.36 9.06
N SER A 193 -6.87 2.54 8.45
CA SER A 193 -6.50 2.71 7.05
C SER A 193 -5.50 3.85 6.92
N GLU A 194 -4.45 3.64 6.11
CA GLU A 194 -3.40 4.64 5.83
C GLU A 194 -2.83 5.27 7.11
N LYS A 195 -2.62 4.44 8.14
CA LYS A 195 -2.13 4.90 9.42
C LYS A 195 -0.64 5.20 9.35
N ARG A 196 -0.28 6.44 9.71
CA ARG A 196 1.10 6.88 9.83
C ARG A 196 1.66 6.43 11.17
N ILE A 197 2.77 5.73 11.15
CA ILE A 197 3.39 5.08 12.29
C ILE A 197 4.89 5.28 12.29
N TYR A 198 5.50 5.18 13.45
CA TYR A 198 6.95 5.28 13.61
C TYR A 198 7.45 4.43 14.77
N SER A 199 8.72 4.08 14.70
CA SER A 199 9.48 3.49 15.81
C SER A 199 10.52 4.51 16.29
N ARG A 200 10.38 4.96 17.52
CA ARG A 200 11.36 5.83 18.18
C ARG A 200 12.61 5.03 18.57
N ALA A 201 12.43 3.78 19.00
CA ALA A 201 13.53 2.90 19.38
C ALA A 201 14.41 2.55 18.17
N ASN A 202 13.78 2.30 17.01
CA ASN A 202 14.49 1.91 15.79
C ASN A 202 14.60 3.02 14.74
N TRP A 203 14.16 4.24 15.02
CA TRP A 203 14.32 5.44 14.22
C TRP A 203 13.94 5.29 12.73
N TYR A 204 12.74 4.79 12.49
CA TYR A 204 12.14 4.68 11.16
C TYR A 204 10.62 4.90 11.23
N ALA A 205 9.99 5.08 10.08
CA ALA A 205 8.55 5.34 9.98
C ALA A 205 7.94 4.69 8.74
N GLY A 206 6.62 4.72 8.67
CA GLY A 206 5.89 4.29 7.51
C GLY A 206 4.41 4.67 7.56
N THR A 207 3.73 4.41 6.45
CA THR A 207 2.27 4.42 6.37
C THR A 207 1.83 3.01 6.06
N LEU A 208 1.04 2.43 6.93
CA LEU A 208 0.47 1.08 6.74
C LEU A 208 -0.88 1.19 6.05
N ASP A 209 -1.17 0.25 5.15
CA ASP A 209 -2.44 0.27 4.41
C ASP A 209 -3.62 -0.06 5.32
N LEU A 210 -3.57 -1.14 6.09
CA LEU A 210 -4.70 -1.67 6.84
C LEU A 210 -4.31 -2.28 8.19
N VAL A 211 -5.19 -2.10 9.20
CA VAL A 211 -5.36 -3.02 10.32
C VAL A 211 -6.81 -3.50 10.31
N PHE A 212 -7.03 -4.79 10.44
CA PHE A 212 -8.37 -5.36 10.41
C PHE A 212 -8.52 -6.59 11.31
N LEU A 213 -9.77 -6.94 11.62
CA LEU A 213 -10.13 -8.21 12.24
C LEU A 213 -10.66 -9.19 11.19
N LYS A 214 -10.19 -10.42 11.26
CA LYS A 214 -10.72 -11.58 10.56
C LYS A 214 -10.94 -12.67 11.60
N ASP A 215 -12.18 -13.16 11.71
CA ASP A 215 -12.57 -14.12 12.75
C ASP A 215 -12.23 -13.61 14.19
N GLY A 216 -12.39 -12.31 14.43
CA GLY A 216 -12.07 -11.66 15.69
C GLY A 216 -10.58 -11.50 16.00
N LYS A 217 -9.69 -11.88 15.10
CA LYS A 217 -8.23 -11.81 15.25
C LYS A 217 -7.64 -10.65 14.47
N LYS A 218 -6.69 -9.92 15.06
CA LYS A 218 -6.09 -8.71 14.51
C LYS A 218 -4.98 -9.02 13.52
N HIS A 219 -5.08 -8.47 12.32
CA HIS A 219 -4.11 -8.59 11.23
C HIS A 219 -3.54 -7.23 10.84
N VAL A 220 -2.26 -7.19 10.47
CA VAL A 220 -1.67 -6.10 9.68
C VAL A 220 -1.80 -6.48 8.22
N GLY A 221 -2.40 -5.60 7.41
CA GLY A 221 -2.66 -5.85 6.00
C GLY A 221 -1.94 -4.88 5.08
N ASP A 222 -1.53 -5.39 3.93
CA ASP A 222 -0.90 -4.61 2.86
C ASP A 222 -1.53 -4.98 1.51
N ILE A 223 -1.90 -3.94 0.74
CA ILE A 223 -2.57 -4.10 -0.54
C ILE A 223 -1.53 -4.09 -1.65
N LYS A 224 -1.60 -5.07 -2.54
CA LYS A 224 -0.72 -5.15 -3.71
C LYS A 224 -1.52 -5.27 -5.01
N THR A 225 -1.13 -4.48 -6.00
CA THR A 225 -1.70 -4.53 -7.36
C THR A 225 -0.72 -5.14 -8.37
N SER A 226 0.34 -5.80 -7.87
CA SER A 226 1.35 -6.51 -8.65
C SER A 226 0.77 -7.76 -9.32
N SER A 227 1.50 -8.28 -10.33
CA SER A 227 1.13 -9.52 -11.04
C SER A 227 1.27 -10.78 -10.19
N GLY A 228 1.94 -10.73 -9.03
CA GLY A 228 2.09 -11.85 -8.10
C GLY A 228 2.72 -11.42 -6.78
N ILE A 229 2.70 -12.34 -5.81
CA ILE A 229 3.42 -12.25 -4.54
C ILE A 229 4.70 -13.07 -4.68
N TYR A 230 5.83 -12.40 -4.86
CA TYR A 230 7.08 -13.06 -5.31
C TYR A 230 8.06 -13.39 -4.20
N GLY A 231 8.02 -12.71 -3.05
CA GLY A 231 9.00 -12.89 -2.00
C GLY A 231 8.46 -12.62 -0.60
N ARG A 232 9.31 -12.89 0.40
CA ARG A 232 8.97 -12.65 1.81
C ARG A 232 9.12 -11.18 2.21
N GLU A 233 9.70 -10.33 1.39
CA GLU A 233 9.91 -8.91 1.69
C GLU A 233 8.60 -8.16 1.96
N TYR A 234 7.48 -8.63 1.43
CA TYR A 234 6.15 -8.07 1.74
C TYR A 234 5.76 -8.31 3.21
N PHE A 235 6.06 -9.50 3.74
CA PHE A 235 5.82 -9.79 5.16
C PHE A 235 6.78 -9.03 6.06
N PHE A 236 8.03 -8.82 5.64
CA PHE A 236 8.99 -7.97 6.36
C PHE A 236 8.52 -6.52 6.38
N GLN A 237 7.89 -6.03 5.32
CA GLN A 237 7.28 -4.69 5.29
C GLN A 237 6.22 -4.55 6.38
N MET A 238 5.29 -5.49 6.46
CA MET A 238 4.23 -5.49 7.48
C MET A 238 4.79 -5.69 8.88
N ALA A 239 5.81 -6.52 9.05
CA ALA A 239 6.50 -6.69 10.33
C ALA A 239 7.17 -5.39 10.80
N GLY A 240 7.77 -4.61 9.88
CA GLY A 240 8.25 -3.26 10.18
C GLY A 240 7.15 -2.35 10.67
N TYR A 241 5.97 -2.40 10.08
CA TYR A 241 4.80 -1.66 10.54
C TYR A 241 4.29 -2.17 11.88
N GLN A 242 4.23 -3.49 12.06
CA GLN A 242 3.80 -4.11 13.32
C GLN A 242 4.69 -3.69 14.50
N ILE A 243 6.01 -3.65 14.33
CA ILE A 243 6.94 -3.17 15.37
C ILE A 243 6.59 -1.73 15.79
N CYS A 244 6.30 -0.84 14.83
CA CYS A 244 5.85 0.52 15.15
C CYS A 244 4.54 0.52 15.94
N LEU A 245 3.54 -0.27 15.51
CA LEU A 245 2.25 -0.37 16.18
C LEU A 245 2.39 -0.88 17.62
N GLU A 246 3.22 -1.90 17.84
CA GLU A 246 3.50 -2.47 19.16
C GLU A 246 4.19 -1.46 20.08
N GLU A 247 5.13 -0.68 19.55
CA GLU A 247 5.80 0.41 20.27
C GLU A 247 4.81 1.54 20.62
N MET A 248 3.81 1.78 19.77
CA MET A 248 2.72 2.73 20.00
C MET A 248 1.60 2.19 20.91
N GLY A 249 1.74 0.96 21.44
CA GLY A 249 0.84 0.35 22.42
C GLY A 249 -0.20 -0.61 21.84
N GLU A 250 -0.22 -0.83 20.54
CA GLU A 250 -1.07 -1.82 19.90
C GLU A 250 -0.57 -3.24 20.18
N LYS A 251 -1.48 -4.22 20.31
CA LYS A 251 -1.14 -5.60 20.68
C LYS A 251 -2.03 -6.60 19.95
N ASP A 252 -1.72 -7.89 20.20
CA ASP A 252 -2.55 -9.04 19.82
C ASP A 252 -2.69 -9.25 18.32
N PHE A 253 -1.66 -8.89 17.55
CA PHE A 253 -1.57 -9.24 16.15
C PHE A 253 -1.30 -10.75 16.00
N VAL A 254 -2.01 -11.40 15.08
CA VAL A 254 -1.85 -12.84 14.81
C VAL A 254 -1.26 -13.13 13.44
N ALA A 255 -1.38 -12.22 12.49
CA ALA A 255 -0.85 -12.42 11.14
C ALA A 255 -0.48 -11.11 10.43
N ASN A 256 0.47 -11.22 9.53
CA ASN A 256 0.75 -10.27 8.45
C ASN A 256 0.07 -10.78 7.17
N THR A 257 -0.79 -9.98 6.55
CA THR A 257 -1.64 -10.39 5.44
C THR A 257 -1.39 -9.56 4.19
N ILE A 258 -1.01 -10.20 3.10
CA ILE A 258 -0.93 -9.57 1.77
C ILE A 258 -2.26 -9.79 1.07
N ILE A 259 -2.88 -8.70 0.59
CA ILE A 259 -4.12 -8.72 -0.18
C ILE A 259 -3.76 -8.26 -1.59
N ARG A 260 -3.62 -9.19 -2.52
CA ARG A 260 -3.26 -8.87 -3.89
C ARG A 260 -4.50 -8.79 -4.78
N CYS A 261 -4.71 -7.60 -5.31
CA CYS A 261 -5.76 -7.29 -6.29
C CYS A 261 -5.09 -7.12 -7.66
N GLY A 262 -4.98 -8.19 -8.44
CA GLY A 262 -4.31 -8.17 -9.75
C GLY A 262 -5.10 -7.37 -10.79
N LYS A 263 -4.40 -6.64 -11.65
CA LYS A 263 -5.00 -5.82 -12.72
C LYS A 263 -5.75 -6.63 -13.78
N ASP A 264 -5.43 -7.91 -13.88
CA ASP A 264 -6.11 -8.91 -14.70
C ASP A 264 -7.39 -9.48 -14.06
N GLY A 265 -7.79 -8.92 -12.90
CA GLY A 265 -8.91 -9.42 -12.11
C GLY A 265 -8.57 -10.64 -11.24
N SER A 266 -7.31 -11.10 -11.24
CA SER A 266 -6.86 -12.12 -10.31
C SER A 266 -6.83 -11.58 -8.88
N PHE A 267 -7.11 -12.44 -7.91
CA PHE A 267 -7.14 -12.07 -6.49
C PHE A 267 -6.47 -13.14 -5.65
N GLU A 268 -5.64 -12.73 -4.70
CA GLU A 268 -4.91 -13.65 -3.84
C GLU A 268 -4.75 -13.02 -2.45
N VAL A 269 -4.97 -13.79 -1.40
CA VAL A 269 -4.67 -13.40 -0.02
C VAL A 269 -3.66 -14.38 0.53
N LYS A 270 -2.62 -13.87 1.16
CA LYS A 270 -1.57 -14.69 1.75
C LYS A 270 -1.23 -14.19 3.13
N ASP A 271 -1.37 -15.07 4.12
CA ASP A 271 -1.09 -14.80 5.51
C ASP A 271 0.30 -15.35 5.91
N SER A 272 1.02 -14.60 6.75
CA SER A 272 2.15 -15.10 7.54
C SER A 272 1.77 -15.07 9.01
N PHE A 273 1.85 -16.22 9.66
CA PHE A 273 1.61 -16.38 11.10
C PHE A 273 2.93 -16.45 11.90
N ASP A 274 4.07 -16.49 11.22
CA ASP A 274 5.39 -16.49 11.84
C ASP A 274 5.90 -15.05 11.99
N LEU A 275 5.23 -14.30 12.86
CA LEU A 275 5.47 -12.88 13.08
C LEU A 275 6.89 -12.59 13.56
N GLU A 276 7.45 -13.47 14.38
CA GLU A 276 8.82 -13.30 14.91
C GLU A 276 9.87 -13.46 13.82
N SER A 277 9.70 -14.43 12.91
CA SER A 277 10.58 -14.57 11.74
C SER A 277 10.45 -13.38 10.79
N ASP A 278 9.24 -12.86 10.59
CA ASP A 278 9.01 -11.67 9.75
C ASP A 278 9.68 -10.43 10.35
N LYS A 279 9.55 -10.21 11.67
CA LYS A 279 10.22 -9.13 12.40
C LYS A 279 11.75 -9.26 12.32
N ALA A 280 12.27 -10.48 12.54
CA ALA A 280 13.71 -10.73 12.42
C ALA A 280 14.22 -10.40 11.01
N GLY A 281 13.47 -10.75 9.96
CA GLY A 281 13.80 -10.43 8.58
C GLY A 281 13.84 -8.92 8.32
N PHE A 282 12.85 -8.17 8.83
CA PHE A 282 12.85 -6.71 8.73
C PHE A 282 14.01 -6.07 9.47
N LEU A 283 14.31 -6.49 10.71
CA LEU A 283 15.40 -5.95 11.52
C LEU A 283 16.77 -6.24 10.91
N ALA A 284 16.95 -7.40 10.27
CA ALA A 284 18.15 -7.72 9.51
C ALA A 284 18.33 -6.77 8.30
N ALA A 285 17.26 -6.49 7.56
CA ALA A 285 17.26 -5.51 6.47
C ALA A 285 17.57 -4.10 6.96
N LEU A 286 17.00 -3.68 8.10
CA LEU A 286 17.29 -2.40 8.73
C LEU A 286 18.76 -2.27 9.12
N SER A 287 19.34 -3.33 9.71
CA SER A 287 20.75 -3.36 10.06
C SER A 287 21.63 -3.23 8.81
N LEU A 288 21.35 -4.00 7.77
CA LEU A 288 22.08 -3.93 6.50
C LEU A 288 21.95 -2.56 5.85
N TYR A 289 20.74 -1.99 5.82
CA TYR A 289 20.50 -0.64 5.28
C TYR A 289 21.40 0.40 5.98
N ARG A 290 21.49 0.35 7.30
CA ARG A 290 22.32 1.27 8.08
C ARG A 290 23.81 1.10 7.80
N GLU A 291 24.28 -0.14 7.68
CA GLU A 291 25.69 -0.41 7.33
C GLU A 291 26.06 0.15 5.95
N LEU A 292 25.17 0.01 4.98
CA LEU A 292 25.38 0.48 3.60
C LEU A 292 25.28 2.02 3.45
N ASN A 293 24.64 2.70 4.41
CA ASN A 293 24.41 4.16 4.39
C ASN A 293 25.13 4.88 5.55
N LYS A 294 26.15 4.27 6.13
CA LYS A 294 27.07 4.96 7.04
C LYS A 294 27.90 5.96 6.22
N GLU A 295 27.87 7.23 6.59
CA GLU A 295 28.79 8.25 6.14
C GLU A 295 30.09 8.22 6.95
#